data_171d90e526ce663b4545ecb1ea19149b
#
_entry.id   171d90e526ce663b4545ecb1ea19149b
#
_cell.length_a   1.000
_cell.length_b   1.000
_cell.length_c   1.000
_cell.angle_alpha   90.00
_cell.angle_beta   90.00
_cell.angle_gamma   90.00
#
_symmetry.space_group_name_H-M   'P 1'
#
loop_
_entity.id
_entity.type
_entity.pdbx_description
1 polymer ?
#
loop_
_entity_poly.entity_id
_entity_poly.type
_entity_poly.pdbx_seq_one_letter_code
_entity_poly.pdbx_strand_id
1 'polypeptide(L)'
;MKKEGHKSVTKTLLYIGSVVILILAAVSFVVIPAMLPGKQTQLPPLGSYKNKKIEYVQGSYFLDAVAYYEQQKKNSNKTGRSQESDLFDIFNSAFRDTVITLAFSDEVKRSGYKAPEPLVERSMLPYFYNANGVYSAKIFRDTPDSRKAEIRKEVENRLVYSCYANDIGNLKTSAAEIQFISDMGVHKRSFDAAFFSTADYPQSEAALFGTNNAQLFTVYDLSIITLNSEAEAKKILSQLKNNELVFADAVSEYSTKQYSDASGKLNESYYYRLKNLIKSEEQLAKITELASGSLSDVTETSFGFSIFYANGESVQPDFTSAEMLNVVQHYMSIYEAGIIEDYYINIAKDFSAKAAVEGFFSAASQFNAQTSDIPLFPINYGNVPLLSPLPVQEVPQLSQETSNESFLQTAFSLTEGELSSPLVTGKNITVLRLKKIENDDAAAAGTMNFMYPYYVSQSDSAAVQSYFMRSPHLKNNLFNVFFKYFINS
;
A
#
# COMPACT_ATOMS: atom_id res chain seq x y z
N MET A 1 57.09 27.71 -5.54
CA MET A 1 55.99 28.08 -6.46
C MET A 1 56.03 27.19 -7.70
N LYS A 2 54.93 26.71 -8.19
CA LYS A 2 54.60 25.77 -9.31
C LYS A 2 54.37 24.33 -8.89
N LYS A 3 53.08 24.03 -8.51
CA LYS A 3 52.48 22.72 -8.63
C LYS A 3 50.94 22.73 -8.39
N GLU A 4 50.20 23.72 -8.83
CA GLU A 4 48.73 23.74 -8.68
C GLU A 4 47.92 23.78 -9.99
N GLY A 5 48.59 23.94 -11.15
CA GLY A 5 47.87 24.09 -12.44
C GLY A 5 47.40 22.79 -13.10
N HIS A 6 47.96 21.63 -12.76
CA HIS A 6 47.71 20.40 -13.52
C HIS A 6 46.49 19.57 -13.08
N LYS A 7 45.99 19.74 -11.85
CA LYS A 7 44.84 18.98 -11.34
C LYS A 7 43.46 19.49 -11.82
N SER A 8 43.39 20.78 -12.17
CA SER A 8 42.15 21.41 -12.66
C SER A 8 41.84 21.02 -14.11
N VAL A 9 42.86 21.04 -14.97
CA VAL A 9 42.71 20.72 -16.40
C VAL A 9 42.34 19.27 -16.63
N THR A 10 42.87 18.33 -15.85
CA THR A 10 42.57 16.90 -15.96
C THR A 10 41.15 16.58 -15.53
N LYS A 11 40.62 17.25 -14.50
CA LYS A 11 39.21 17.09 -14.09
C LYS A 11 38.24 17.69 -15.10
N THR A 12 38.56 18.82 -15.70
CA THR A 12 37.77 19.46 -16.75
C THR A 12 37.78 18.63 -18.04
N LEU A 13 38.92 18.05 -18.42
CA LEU A 13 39.03 17.13 -19.55
C LEU A 13 38.29 15.81 -19.33
N LEU A 14 38.33 15.25 -18.12
CA LEU A 14 37.54 14.06 -17.75
C LEU A 14 36.01 14.36 -17.77
N TYR A 15 35.61 15.54 -17.32
CA TYR A 15 34.21 15.98 -17.34
C TYR A 15 33.70 16.20 -18.77
N ILE A 16 34.50 16.86 -19.61
CA ILE A 16 34.19 17.05 -21.04
C ILE A 16 34.19 15.69 -21.78
N GLY A 17 35.10 14.78 -21.44
CA GLY A 17 35.12 13.41 -21.99
C GLY A 17 33.87 12.60 -21.63
N SER A 18 33.43 12.68 -20.39
CA SER A 18 32.21 11.97 -19.96
C SER A 18 30.91 12.52 -20.57
N VAL A 19 30.84 13.85 -20.75
CA VAL A 19 29.72 14.53 -21.43
C VAL A 19 29.68 14.16 -22.94
N VAL A 20 30.88 14.10 -23.59
CA VAL A 20 30.99 13.68 -24.98
C VAL A 20 30.62 12.19 -25.15
N ILE A 21 31.01 11.32 -24.22
CA ILE A 21 30.60 9.89 -24.22
C ILE A 21 29.09 9.76 -24.01
N LEU A 22 28.46 10.54 -23.14
CA LEU A 22 27.01 10.56 -22.93
C LEU A 22 26.26 11.08 -24.17
N ILE A 23 26.78 12.13 -24.81
CA ILE A 23 26.20 12.65 -26.06
C ILE A 23 26.42 11.64 -27.19
N LEU A 24 27.58 10.98 -27.28
CA LEU A 24 27.84 9.93 -28.27
C LEU A 24 26.99 8.67 -27.99
N ALA A 25 26.72 8.32 -26.75
CA ALA A 25 25.78 7.25 -26.41
C ALA A 25 24.34 7.62 -26.81
N ALA A 26 23.86 8.80 -26.48
CA ALA A 26 22.54 9.28 -26.91
C ALA A 26 22.42 9.39 -28.43
N VAL A 27 23.48 9.89 -29.11
CA VAL A 27 23.56 9.97 -30.58
C VAL A 27 23.67 8.60 -31.21
N SER A 28 24.40 7.63 -30.62
CA SER A 28 24.50 6.28 -31.13
C SER A 28 23.19 5.49 -31.08
N PHE A 29 22.35 5.76 -30.06
CA PHE A 29 21.03 5.12 -29.96
C PHE A 29 19.96 5.75 -30.86
N VAL A 30 20.11 7.02 -31.27
CA VAL A 30 19.13 7.74 -32.08
C VAL A 30 19.56 7.89 -33.54
N VAL A 31 20.87 8.10 -33.81
CA VAL A 31 21.38 8.45 -35.14
C VAL A 31 21.96 7.23 -35.87
N ILE A 32 22.57 6.27 -35.20
CA ILE A 32 23.13 5.08 -35.85
C ILE A 32 22.06 4.16 -36.48
N PRO A 33 20.88 3.90 -35.85
CA PRO A 33 19.81 3.21 -36.50
C PRO A 33 19.24 3.92 -37.75
N ALA A 34 19.34 5.25 -37.79
CA ALA A 34 18.90 6.07 -38.94
C ALA A 34 19.85 6.08 -40.12
N MET A 35 21.11 5.69 -39.93
CA MET A 35 22.16 5.71 -40.96
C MET A 35 22.55 4.34 -41.54
N LEU A 36 22.07 3.22 -40.98
CA LEU A 36 22.30 1.91 -41.51
C LEU A 36 21.25 1.55 -42.57
N PRO A 37 21.61 1.23 -43.83
CA PRO A 37 20.67 0.74 -44.82
C PRO A 37 20.32 -0.73 -44.54
N GLY A 38 19.31 -0.96 -43.74
CA GLY A 38 18.80 -2.28 -43.42
C GLY A 38 17.84 -2.23 -42.27
N LYS A 39 16.56 -2.52 -42.51
CA LYS A 39 15.42 -2.64 -41.60
C LYS A 39 15.58 -1.88 -40.26
N GLN A 40 15.08 -0.65 -40.21
CA GLN A 40 14.84 0.04 -38.95
C GLN A 40 14.02 -0.89 -38.05
N THR A 41 14.64 -1.46 -37.06
CA THR A 41 13.95 -2.10 -35.94
C THR A 41 13.36 -0.98 -35.10
N GLN A 42 12.19 -0.50 -35.51
CA GLN A 42 11.42 0.42 -34.66
C GLN A 42 11.21 -0.26 -33.29
N LEU A 43 11.61 0.41 -32.23
CA LEU A 43 11.32 -0.07 -30.87
C LEU A 43 9.81 -0.30 -30.76
N PRO A 44 9.39 -1.38 -30.10
CA PRO A 44 7.97 -1.57 -29.84
C PRO A 44 7.43 -0.42 -28.99
N PRO A 45 6.13 -0.07 -29.12
CA PRO A 45 5.54 0.98 -28.32
C PRO A 45 5.70 0.68 -26.82
N LEU A 46 6.09 1.69 -26.06
CA LEU A 46 6.15 1.64 -24.59
C LEU A 46 4.76 1.47 -23.96
N GLY A 47 3.73 1.76 -24.71
CA GLY A 47 2.34 1.61 -24.32
C GLY A 47 1.39 2.29 -25.30
N SER A 48 0.13 2.40 -24.92
CA SER A 48 -0.85 3.20 -25.67
C SER A 48 -1.96 3.69 -24.74
N TYR A 49 -2.47 4.88 -25.02
CA TYR A 49 -3.69 5.39 -24.38
C TYR A 49 -4.79 5.49 -25.46
N LYS A 50 -5.88 4.74 -25.29
CA LYS A 50 -6.88 4.52 -26.35
C LYS A 50 -6.16 4.02 -27.62
N ASN A 51 -6.32 4.72 -28.76
CA ASN A 51 -5.70 4.34 -30.03
C ASN A 51 -4.36 5.05 -30.32
N LYS A 52 -3.84 5.84 -29.35
CA LYS A 52 -2.60 6.58 -29.52
C LYS A 52 -1.45 5.82 -28.88
N LYS A 53 -0.46 5.45 -29.69
CA LYS A 53 0.76 4.78 -29.22
C LYS A 53 1.69 5.75 -28.49
N ILE A 54 2.39 5.26 -27.49
CA ILE A 54 3.46 5.96 -26.79
C ILE A 54 4.76 5.34 -27.27
N GLU A 55 5.51 6.09 -28.05
CA GLU A 55 6.69 5.60 -28.77
C GLU A 55 7.91 6.47 -28.47
N TYR A 56 9.08 5.84 -28.42
CA TYR A 56 10.36 6.54 -28.28
C TYR A 56 10.84 6.99 -29.67
N VAL A 57 10.21 8.04 -30.19
CA VAL A 57 10.51 8.61 -31.51
C VAL A 57 10.63 10.12 -31.44
N GLN A 58 11.43 10.71 -32.32
CA GLN A 58 11.64 12.16 -32.37
C GLN A 58 10.32 12.91 -32.59
N GLY A 59 10.08 13.98 -31.83
CA GLY A 59 8.86 14.79 -31.87
C GLY A 59 7.65 14.13 -31.19
N SER A 60 7.84 13.06 -30.43
CA SER A 60 6.80 12.49 -29.58
C SER A 60 6.78 13.19 -28.21
N TYR A 61 5.59 13.32 -27.62
CA TYR A 61 5.45 13.81 -26.22
C TYR A 61 6.31 13.06 -25.22
N PHE A 62 6.52 11.76 -25.47
CA PHE A 62 7.33 10.93 -24.60
C PHE A 62 8.80 11.35 -24.62
N LEU A 63 9.38 11.52 -25.81
CA LEU A 63 10.79 11.89 -25.93
C LEU A 63 11.04 13.31 -25.40
N ASP A 64 10.10 14.23 -25.63
CA ASP A 64 10.17 15.60 -25.10
C ASP A 64 10.14 15.59 -23.56
N ALA A 65 9.28 14.75 -22.97
CA ALA A 65 9.21 14.56 -21.51
C ALA A 65 10.48 13.90 -20.95
N VAL A 66 11.05 12.90 -21.64
CA VAL A 66 12.35 12.31 -21.24
C VAL A 66 13.44 13.39 -21.18
N ALA A 67 13.56 14.22 -22.21
CA ALA A 67 14.55 15.31 -22.26
C ALA A 67 14.35 16.32 -21.10
N TYR A 68 13.09 16.64 -20.79
CA TYR A 68 12.75 17.51 -19.67
C TYR A 68 13.19 16.93 -18.31
N TYR A 69 12.87 15.64 -18.02
CA TYR A 69 13.23 15.01 -16.77
C TYR A 69 14.73 14.74 -16.63
N GLU A 70 15.42 14.46 -17.74
CA GLU A 70 16.89 14.39 -17.74
C GLU A 70 17.53 15.73 -17.35
N GLN A 71 17.01 16.84 -17.88
CA GLN A 71 17.50 18.17 -17.53
C GLN A 71 17.22 18.52 -16.06
N GLN A 72 16.04 18.21 -15.56
CA GLN A 72 15.67 18.38 -14.15
C GLN A 72 16.60 17.60 -13.22
N LYS A 73 16.92 16.36 -13.58
CA LYS A 73 17.79 15.51 -12.77
C LYS A 73 19.24 16.00 -12.77
N LYS A 74 19.75 16.50 -13.87
CA LYS A 74 21.08 17.14 -13.94
C LYS A 74 21.19 18.32 -12.99
N ASN A 75 20.11 19.05 -12.76
CA ASN A 75 20.05 20.21 -11.86
C ASN A 75 19.86 19.82 -10.38
N SER A 76 19.42 18.59 -10.08
CA SER A 76 19.27 18.08 -8.72
C SER A 76 20.48 17.23 -8.35
N ASN A 77 21.43 17.79 -7.56
CA ASN A 77 22.64 17.12 -7.06
C ASN A 77 22.37 15.92 -6.12
N LYS A 78 21.45 15.00 -6.44
CA LYS A 78 21.19 13.79 -5.64
C LYS A 78 22.01 12.62 -6.18
N THR A 79 23.17 12.42 -5.58
CA THR A 79 24.04 11.25 -5.78
C THR A 79 23.66 10.16 -4.76
N GLY A 80 23.42 8.93 -5.22
CA GLY A 80 23.25 7.79 -4.33
C GLY A 80 22.48 6.58 -4.90
N ARG A 81 21.91 6.67 -6.11
CA ARG A 81 21.25 5.56 -6.79
C ARG A 81 22.03 5.06 -7.99
N SER A 82 21.74 3.83 -8.44
CA SER A 82 22.34 3.32 -9.68
C SER A 82 21.82 4.12 -10.88
N GLN A 83 22.67 4.27 -11.90
CA GLN A 83 22.36 5.01 -13.13
C GLN A 83 21.14 4.41 -13.86
N GLU A 84 20.96 3.11 -13.76
CA GLU A 84 19.82 2.37 -14.33
C GLU A 84 18.50 2.68 -13.66
N SER A 85 18.49 2.76 -12.31
CA SER A 85 17.32 3.17 -11.54
C SER A 85 16.90 4.61 -11.88
N ASP A 86 17.88 5.47 -12.04
CA ASP A 86 17.66 6.86 -12.39
C ASP A 86 17.06 7.03 -13.78
N LEU A 87 17.52 6.23 -14.75
CA LEU A 87 17.00 6.23 -16.11
C LEU A 87 15.56 5.68 -16.13
N PHE A 88 15.28 4.61 -15.39
CA PHE A 88 13.92 4.09 -15.27
C PHE A 88 12.95 5.10 -14.66
N ASP A 89 13.37 5.82 -13.62
CA ASP A 89 12.55 6.87 -12.99
C ASP A 89 12.21 8.00 -13.98
N ILE A 90 13.16 8.39 -14.82
CA ILE A 90 12.96 9.37 -15.91
C ILE A 90 11.92 8.84 -16.91
N PHE A 91 12.10 7.61 -17.39
CA PHE A 91 11.19 7.00 -18.36
C PHE A 91 9.78 6.83 -17.79
N ASN A 92 9.67 6.43 -16.53
CA ASN A 92 8.39 6.25 -15.84
C ASN A 92 7.66 7.60 -15.66
N SER A 93 8.38 8.65 -15.31
CA SER A 93 7.84 10.01 -15.21
C SER A 93 7.39 10.53 -16.56
N ALA A 94 8.21 10.38 -17.59
CA ALA A 94 7.89 10.77 -18.96
C ALA A 94 6.69 9.98 -19.52
N PHE A 95 6.58 8.69 -19.21
CA PHE A 95 5.44 7.86 -19.60
C PHE A 95 4.14 8.36 -18.96
N ARG A 96 4.18 8.64 -17.66
CA ARG A 96 3.04 9.17 -16.93
C ARG A 96 2.57 10.50 -17.53
N ASP A 97 3.47 11.43 -17.73
CA ASP A 97 3.16 12.74 -18.32
C ASP A 97 2.59 12.62 -19.73
N THR A 98 3.12 11.69 -20.52
CA THR A 98 2.60 11.42 -21.86
C THR A 98 1.16 10.88 -21.79
N VAL A 99 0.88 9.95 -20.90
CA VAL A 99 -0.49 9.42 -20.69
C VAL A 99 -1.45 10.55 -20.32
N ILE A 100 -1.06 11.40 -19.35
CA ILE A 100 -1.88 12.52 -18.89
C ILE A 100 -2.10 13.53 -20.02
N THR A 101 -1.07 13.85 -20.78
CA THR A 101 -1.18 14.77 -21.94
C THR A 101 -2.13 14.23 -23.01
N LEU A 102 -2.04 12.94 -23.32
CA LEU A 102 -2.92 12.29 -24.27
C LEU A 102 -4.37 12.25 -23.76
N ALA A 103 -4.56 11.96 -22.46
CA ALA A 103 -5.86 11.91 -21.82
C ALA A 103 -6.52 13.28 -21.79
N PHE A 104 -5.83 14.32 -21.34
CA PHE A 104 -6.34 15.70 -21.30
C PHE A 104 -6.70 16.19 -22.71
N SER A 105 -5.81 15.95 -23.68
CA SER A 105 -6.10 16.31 -25.07
C SER A 105 -7.34 15.61 -25.64
N ASP A 106 -7.61 14.39 -25.21
CA ASP A 106 -8.79 13.64 -25.62
C ASP A 106 -10.07 14.18 -24.98
N GLU A 107 -10.05 14.46 -23.67
CA GLU A 107 -11.20 15.04 -22.96
C GLU A 107 -11.55 16.43 -23.50
N VAL A 108 -10.55 17.29 -23.76
CA VAL A 108 -10.79 18.62 -24.38
C VAL A 108 -11.35 18.49 -25.79
N LYS A 109 -10.87 17.54 -26.59
CA LYS A 109 -11.46 17.28 -27.93
C LYS A 109 -12.91 16.85 -27.85
N ARG A 110 -13.27 16.04 -26.86
CA ARG A 110 -14.66 15.61 -26.64
C ARG A 110 -15.57 16.75 -26.24
N SER A 111 -15.06 17.75 -25.51
CA SER A 111 -15.81 18.95 -25.16
C SER A 111 -16.04 19.91 -26.36
N GLY A 112 -15.34 19.68 -27.47
CA GLY A 112 -15.39 20.56 -28.64
C GLY A 112 -14.60 21.87 -28.49
N TYR A 113 -13.85 22.03 -27.37
CA TYR A 113 -13.04 23.22 -27.13
C TYR A 113 -11.94 23.37 -28.19
N LYS A 114 -11.76 24.59 -28.67
CA LYS A 114 -10.63 25.03 -29.50
C LYS A 114 -10.03 26.27 -28.89
N ALA A 115 -8.71 26.34 -28.85
CA ALA A 115 -8.05 27.55 -28.38
C ALA A 115 -8.42 28.73 -29.25
N PRO A 116 -8.84 29.87 -28.65
CA PRO A 116 -9.19 31.07 -29.41
C PRO A 116 -7.98 31.58 -30.21
N GLU A 117 -8.19 31.89 -31.48
CA GLU A 117 -7.15 32.34 -32.41
C GLU A 117 -6.31 33.50 -31.86
N PRO A 118 -6.87 34.57 -31.27
CA PRO A 118 -6.08 35.66 -30.69
C PRO A 118 -5.20 35.20 -29.53
N LEU A 119 -5.59 34.13 -28.80
CA LEU A 119 -4.80 33.56 -27.72
C LEU A 119 -3.62 32.75 -28.27
N VAL A 120 -3.84 31.98 -29.33
CA VAL A 120 -2.80 31.24 -30.04
C VAL A 120 -1.74 32.20 -30.56
N GLU A 121 -2.15 33.25 -31.32
CA GLU A 121 -1.24 34.25 -31.87
C GLU A 121 -0.42 34.94 -30.78
N ARG A 122 -1.05 35.38 -29.69
CA ARG A 122 -0.34 35.99 -28.57
C ARG A 122 0.65 35.03 -27.93
N SER A 123 0.30 33.76 -27.79
CA SER A 123 1.15 32.73 -27.18
C SER A 123 2.29 32.27 -28.08
N MET A 124 2.25 32.58 -29.36
CA MET A 124 3.34 32.37 -30.31
C MET A 124 4.41 33.48 -30.24
N LEU A 125 4.09 34.69 -29.78
CA LEU A 125 4.98 35.84 -29.81
C LEU A 125 6.36 35.58 -29.12
N PRO A 126 6.45 34.88 -27.97
CA PRO A 126 7.71 34.63 -27.31
C PRO A 126 8.74 33.87 -28.17
N TYR A 127 8.29 33.04 -29.10
CA TYR A 127 9.16 32.29 -30.01
C TYR A 127 9.90 33.19 -31.02
N PHE A 128 9.46 34.43 -31.16
CA PHE A 128 10.04 35.42 -32.07
C PHE A 128 10.66 36.60 -31.34
N TYR A 129 11.02 36.45 -30.05
CA TYR A 129 11.70 37.46 -29.29
C TYR A 129 13.23 37.45 -29.60
N ASN A 130 13.83 38.62 -29.59
CA ASN A 130 15.27 38.77 -29.65
C ASN A 130 15.92 38.48 -28.28
N ALA A 131 17.26 38.58 -28.22
CA ALA A 131 18.04 38.37 -26.99
C ALA A 131 17.66 39.31 -25.83
N ASN A 132 17.01 40.43 -26.12
CA ASN A 132 16.54 41.41 -25.13
C ASN A 132 15.08 41.16 -24.68
N GLY A 133 14.46 40.04 -25.10
CA GLY A 133 13.07 39.70 -24.73
C GLY A 133 12.01 40.54 -25.47
N VAL A 134 12.34 41.17 -26.58
CA VAL A 134 11.44 42.01 -27.36
C VAL A 134 11.07 41.32 -28.70
N TYR A 135 9.83 41.41 -29.10
CA TYR A 135 9.37 40.83 -30.37
C TYR A 135 10.15 41.41 -31.56
N SER A 136 10.63 40.58 -32.46
CA SER A 136 11.39 40.92 -33.64
C SER A 136 10.66 40.50 -34.93
N ALA A 137 10.15 41.47 -35.65
CA ALA A 137 9.54 41.25 -36.97
C ALA A 137 10.52 40.64 -38.00
N LYS A 138 11.83 40.84 -37.79
CA LYS A 138 12.86 40.19 -38.63
C LYS A 138 12.91 38.69 -38.34
N ILE A 139 13.02 38.28 -37.06
CA ILE A 139 13.03 36.86 -36.68
C ILE A 139 11.77 36.17 -37.20
N PHE A 140 10.60 36.81 -37.06
CA PHE A 140 9.33 36.24 -37.58
C PHE A 140 9.39 36.05 -39.09
N ARG A 141 9.83 37.02 -39.87
CA ARG A 141 9.94 36.92 -41.33
C ARG A 141 10.95 35.87 -41.79
N ASP A 142 12.09 35.79 -41.10
CA ASP A 142 13.18 34.89 -41.43
C ASP A 142 12.89 33.43 -40.99
N THR A 143 11.89 33.20 -40.16
CA THR A 143 11.45 31.85 -39.74
C THR A 143 10.65 31.20 -40.87
N PRO A 144 11.02 29.98 -41.34
CA PRO A 144 10.27 29.26 -42.37
C PRO A 144 8.81 29.01 -41.96
N ASP A 145 7.88 29.02 -42.95
CA ASP A 145 6.48 28.81 -42.68
C ASP A 145 6.17 27.42 -42.08
N SER A 146 6.92 26.40 -42.47
CA SER A 146 6.89 25.08 -41.82
C SER A 146 7.12 25.16 -40.32
N ARG A 147 8.16 25.92 -39.91
CA ARG A 147 8.49 26.10 -38.49
C ARG A 147 7.44 26.94 -37.76
N LYS A 148 6.88 27.94 -38.38
CA LYS A 148 5.74 28.71 -37.81
C LYS A 148 4.53 27.78 -37.59
N ALA A 149 4.24 26.90 -38.53
CA ALA A 149 3.13 25.94 -38.41
C ALA A 149 3.36 24.93 -37.27
N GLU A 150 4.61 24.47 -37.08
CA GLU A 150 5.01 23.63 -35.94
C GLU A 150 4.83 24.34 -34.61
N ILE A 151 5.34 25.59 -34.48
CA ILE A 151 5.18 26.44 -33.28
C ILE A 151 3.69 26.64 -32.99
N ARG A 152 2.89 26.91 -34.01
CA ARG A 152 1.44 27.08 -33.83
C ARG A 152 0.81 25.82 -33.22
N LYS A 153 1.08 24.67 -33.81
CA LYS A 153 0.55 23.39 -33.34
C LYS A 153 1.00 23.06 -31.90
N GLU A 154 2.24 23.37 -31.58
CA GLU A 154 2.79 23.23 -30.22
C GLU A 154 2.03 24.12 -29.22
N VAL A 155 1.84 25.39 -29.59
CA VAL A 155 1.11 26.37 -28.77
C VAL A 155 -0.35 25.97 -28.58
N GLU A 156 -1.03 25.56 -29.66
CA GLU A 156 -2.41 25.07 -29.60
C GLU A 156 -2.54 23.88 -28.65
N ASN A 157 -1.67 22.87 -28.77
CA ASN A 157 -1.65 21.71 -27.90
C ASN A 157 -1.42 22.10 -26.44
N ARG A 158 -0.49 23.02 -26.17
CA ARG A 158 -0.22 23.52 -24.83
C ARG A 158 -1.41 24.27 -24.23
N LEU A 159 -2.10 25.10 -25.01
CA LEU A 159 -3.28 25.84 -24.58
C LEU A 159 -4.44 24.90 -24.27
N VAL A 160 -4.65 23.87 -25.09
CA VAL A 160 -5.64 22.82 -24.88
C VAL A 160 -5.34 22.05 -23.58
N TYR A 161 -4.08 21.64 -23.37
CA TYR A 161 -3.67 20.98 -22.16
C TYR A 161 -3.88 21.86 -20.91
N SER A 162 -3.45 23.14 -21.00
CA SER A 162 -3.57 24.10 -19.90
C SER A 162 -5.02 24.39 -19.53
N CYS A 163 -5.92 24.42 -20.50
CA CYS A 163 -7.35 24.63 -20.25
C CYS A 163 -7.89 23.54 -19.31
N TYR A 164 -7.69 22.27 -19.66
CA TYR A 164 -8.17 21.16 -18.85
C TYR A 164 -7.46 21.07 -17.49
N ALA A 165 -6.15 21.25 -17.49
CA ALA A 165 -5.36 21.24 -16.26
C ALA A 165 -5.78 22.33 -15.28
N ASN A 166 -6.10 23.54 -15.81
CA ASN A 166 -6.58 24.66 -15.00
C ASN A 166 -8.00 24.43 -14.49
N ASP A 167 -8.88 23.89 -15.33
CA ASP A 167 -10.27 23.60 -14.93
C ASP A 167 -10.34 22.58 -13.78
N ILE A 168 -9.44 21.60 -13.77
CA ILE A 168 -9.36 20.57 -12.72
C ILE A 168 -8.56 21.06 -11.51
N GLY A 169 -7.42 21.71 -11.75
CA GLY A 169 -6.49 22.12 -10.69
C GLY A 169 -6.88 23.40 -9.96
N ASN A 170 -7.80 24.20 -10.51
CA ASN A 170 -8.28 25.45 -9.91
C ASN A 170 -9.70 25.33 -9.34
N LEU A 171 -10.12 24.13 -8.96
CA LEU A 171 -11.34 23.96 -8.16
C LEU A 171 -11.17 24.79 -6.87
N LYS A 172 -12.02 25.79 -6.70
CA LYS A 172 -11.94 26.65 -5.52
C LYS A 172 -12.57 25.92 -4.34
N THR A 173 -11.77 25.74 -3.30
CA THR A 173 -12.30 25.34 -2.00
C THR A 173 -13.32 26.38 -1.51
N SER A 174 -14.46 25.92 -1.00
CA SER A 174 -15.46 26.83 -0.45
C SER A 174 -15.02 27.40 0.89
N ALA A 175 -15.49 28.59 1.25
CA ALA A 175 -15.24 29.17 2.57
C ALA A 175 -15.79 28.26 3.69
N ALA A 176 -16.93 27.58 3.45
CA ALA A 176 -17.52 26.65 4.42
C ALA A 176 -16.64 25.41 4.64
N GLU A 177 -16.02 24.89 3.57
CA GLU A 177 -15.11 23.77 3.65
C GLU A 177 -13.83 24.14 4.45
N ILE A 178 -13.24 25.28 4.15
CA ILE A 178 -12.08 25.80 4.87
C ILE A 178 -12.41 26.00 6.36
N GLN A 179 -13.59 26.56 6.64
CA GLN A 179 -14.05 26.79 8.02
C GLN A 179 -14.23 25.44 8.75
N PHE A 180 -14.85 24.45 8.12
CA PHE A 180 -15.05 23.12 8.70
C PHE A 180 -13.71 22.48 9.10
N ILE A 181 -12.72 22.50 8.21
CA ILE A 181 -11.37 21.93 8.50
C ILE A 181 -10.67 22.78 9.59
N SER A 182 -10.83 24.09 9.56
CA SER A 182 -10.30 24.98 10.61
C SER A 182 -10.89 24.65 11.97
N ASP A 183 -12.22 24.50 12.04
CA ASP A 183 -12.93 24.16 13.29
C ASP A 183 -12.48 22.79 13.85
N MET A 184 -12.23 21.81 12.97
CA MET A 184 -11.62 20.54 13.39
C MET A 184 -10.27 20.75 14.08
N GLY A 185 -9.44 21.66 13.58
CA GLY A 185 -8.10 21.95 14.10
C GLY A 185 -8.09 22.76 15.40
N VAL A 186 -9.13 23.56 15.62
CA VAL A 186 -9.27 24.45 16.80
C VAL A 186 -9.55 23.65 18.07
N HIS A 187 -10.41 22.65 18.00
CA HIS A 187 -10.87 21.90 19.18
C HIS A 187 -9.90 20.75 19.49
N LYS A 188 -8.97 20.99 20.41
CA LYS A 188 -8.00 19.99 20.87
C LYS A 188 -8.37 19.42 22.21
N ARG A 189 -8.09 18.15 22.43
CA ARG A 189 -8.32 17.43 23.68
C ARG A 189 -7.11 16.61 24.07
N SER A 190 -6.84 16.51 25.38
CA SER A 190 -5.84 15.63 25.95
C SER A 190 -6.47 14.67 26.93
N PHE A 191 -5.91 13.46 27.06
CA PHE A 191 -6.52 12.41 27.85
C PHE A 191 -5.48 11.69 28.71
N ASP A 192 -5.92 11.11 29.81
CA ASP A 192 -5.29 9.96 30.41
C ASP A 192 -5.96 8.70 29.85
N ALA A 193 -5.16 7.69 29.50
CA ALA A 193 -5.65 6.40 29.02
C ALA A 193 -5.22 5.27 29.98
N ALA A 194 -6.13 4.35 30.24
CA ALA A 194 -5.84 3.08 30.89
C ALA A 194 -6.07 1.94 29.89
N PHE A 195 -5.08 1.08 29.74
CA PHE A 195 -5.06 -0.04 28.79
C PHE A 195 -5.05 -1.36 29.52
N PHE A 196 -5.93 -2.26 29.10
CA PHE A 196 -6.00 -3.64 29.56
C PHE A 196 -5.67 -4.53 28.34
N SER A 197 -4.49 -5.14 28.38
CA SER A 197 -3.97 -5.95 27.26
C SER A 197 -4.71 -7.27 27.15
N THR A 198 -5.28 -7.57 25.99
CA THR A 198 -5.91 -8.88 25.72
C THR A 198 -4.88 -10.02 25.65
N ALA A 199 -3.59 -9.70 25.51
CA ALA A 199 -2.51 -10.69 25.55
C ALA A 199 -2.26 -11.25 26.96
N ASP A 200 -2.70 -10.52 28.00
CA ASP A 200 -2.54 -10.90 29.40
C ASP A 200 -3.72 -11.75 29.91
N TYR A 201 -4.51 -12.34 28.99
CA TYR A 201 -5.66 -13.16 29.36
C TYR A 201 -5.28 -14.31 30.28
N PRO A 202 -5.96 -14.47 31.43
CA PRO A 202 -5.53 -15.42 32.46
C PRO A 202 -5.53 -16.86 31.99
N GLN A 203 -4.48 -17.59 32.32
CA GLN A 203 -4.39 -19.02 32.02
C GLN A 203 -5.51 -19.83 32.68
N SER A 204 -5.99 -19.41 33.84
CA SER A 204 -7.15 -20.03 34.51
C SER A 204 -8.42 -19.96 33.68
N GLU A 205 -8.68 -18.85 33.02
CA GLU A 205 -9.84 -18.66 32.12
C GLU A 205 -9.66 -19.48 30.83
N ALA A 206 -8.44 -19.52 30.30
CA ALA A 206 -8.10 -20.38 29.17
C ALA A 206 -8.28 -21.87 29.51
N ALA A 207 -7.86 -22.29 30.71
CA ALA A 207 -8.06 -23.67 31.19
C ALA A 207 -9.56 -24.02 31.32
N LEU A 208 -10.36 -23.07 31.81
CA LEU A 208 -11.81 -23.25 31.92
C LEU A 208 -12.45 -23.40 30.52
N PHE A 209 -12.07 -22.53 29.58
CA PHE A 209 -12.53 -22.63 28.19
C PHE A 209 -12.11 -23.96 27.58
N GLY A 210 -10.84 -24.34 27.71
CA GLY A 210 -10.31 -25.59 27.20
C GLY A 210 -11.06 -26.81 27.74
N THR A 211 -11.29 -26.84 29.05
CA THR A 211 -12.04 -27.94 29.71
C THR A 211 -13.44 -28.06 29.18
N ASN A 212 -14.14 -26.94 29.00
CA ASN A 212 -15.52 -26.91 28.48
C ASN A 212 -15.59 -27.26 26.98
N ASN A 213 -14.47 -27.17 26.27
CA ASN A 213 -14.37 -27.41 24.82
C ASN A 213 -13.26 -28.43 24.49
N ALA A 214 -13.05 -29.44 25.33
CA ALA A 214 -11.91 -30.36 25.27
C ALA A 214 -11.75 -31.04 23.90
N GLN A 215 -12.84 -31.35 23.24
CA GLN A 215 -12.82 -31.96 21.91
C GLN A 215 -12.04 -31.11 20.89
N LEU A 216 -12.10 -29.78 20.95
CA LEU A 216 -11.38 -28.90 20.03
C LEU A 216 -9.85 -29.12 20.08
N PHE A 217 -9.34 -29.48 21.25
CA PHE A 217 -7.91 -29.60 21.54
C PHE A 217 -7.44 -31.06 21.59
N THR A 218 -8.31 -32.03 21.31
CA THR A 218 -7.90 -33.41 21.13
C THR A 218 -6.93 -33.53 19.97
N VAL A 219 -5.79 -34.19 20.19
CA VAL A 219 -4.76 -34.40 19.17
C VAL A 219 -4.92 -35.78 18.55
N TYR A 220 -4.88 -35.84 17.22
CA TYR A 220 -4.95 -37.06 16.44
C TYR A 220 -3.58 -37.36 15.82
N ASP A 221 -3.01 -38.52 16.11
CA ASP A 221 -1.70 -38.90 15.50
C ASP A 221 -1.94 -39.42 14.08
N LEU A 222 -1.93 -38.49 13.13
CA LEU A 222 -2.26 -38.73 11.73
C LEU A 222 -1.08 -38.42 10.81
N SER A 223 -0.96 -39.25 9.77
CA SER A 223 -0.20 -38.92 8.56
C SER A 223 -1.14 -38.67 7.38
N ILE A 224 -0.69 -37.91 6.39
CA ILE A 224 -1.53 -37.46 5.27
C ILE A 224 -0.76 -37.55 3.96
N ILE A 225 -1.44 -38.03 2.93
CA ILE A 225 -1.05 -37.90 1.51
C ILE A 225 -2.05 -36.99 0.86
N THR A 226 -1.61 -35.88 0.26
CA THR A 226 -2.49 -34.91 -0.45
C THR A 226 -2.15 -34.88 -1.93
N LEU A 227 -3.14 -35.05 -2.77
CA LEU A 227 -3.05 -35.07 -4.23
C LEU A 227 -3.96 -34.02 -4.86
N ASN A 228 -3.66 -33.65 -6.12
CA ASN A 228 -4.39 -32.61 -6.82
C ASN A 228 -5.73 -33.11 -7.42
N SER A 229 -5.89 -34.43 -7.61
CA SER A 229 -7.11 -34.97 -8.19
C SER A 229 -7.67 -36.17 -7.40
N GLU A 230 -8.98 -36.28 -7.38
CA GLU A 230 -9.69 -37.38 -6.73
C GLU A 230 -9.37 -38.75 -7.37
N ALA A 231 -9.21 -38.75 -8.70
CA ALA A 231 -8.93 -39.99 -9.44
C ALA A 231 -7.56 -40.57 -9.07
N GLU A 232 -6.54 -39.68 -8.93
CA GLU A 232 -5.21 -40.09 -8.47
C GLU A 232 -5.25 -40.56 -7.02
N ALA A 233 -5.96 -39.83 -6.15
CA ALA A 233 -6.11 -40.23 -4.74
C ALA A 233 -6.76 -41.60 -4.59
N LYS A 234 -7.83 -41.91 -5.37
CA LYS A 234 -8.46 -43.22 -5.39
C LYS A 234 -7.54 -44.33 -5.87
N LYS A 235 -6.70 -44.03 -6.89
CA LYS A 235 -5.70 -44.98 -7.41
C LYS A 235 -4.67 -45.31 -6.33
N ILE A 236 -4.08 -44.28 -5.70
CA ILE A 236 -3.07 -44.44 -4.64
C ILE A 236 -3.69 -45.19 -3.43
N LEU A 237 -4.91 -44.85 -3.02
CA LEU A 237 -5.61 -45.54 -1.95
C LEU A 237 -5.80 -47.03 -2.25
N SER A 238 -6.14 -47.39 -3.50
CA SER A 238 -6.25 -48.79 -3.91
C SER A 238 -4.93 -49.55 -3.79
N GLN A 239 -3.82 -48.93 -4.25
CA GLN A 239 -2.48 -49.54 -4.15
C GLN A 239 -2.01 -49.70 -2.69
N LEU A 240 -2.34 -48.72 -1.83
CA LEU A 240 -2.05 -48.83 -0.39
C LEU A 240 -2.87 -49.95 0.27
N LYS A 241 -4.18 -50.06 -0.03
CA LYS A 241 -5.06 -51.10 0.51
C LYS A 241 -4.65 -52.51 0.04
N ASN A 242 -4.09 -52.63 -1.14
CA ASN A 242 -3.60 -53.90 -1.71
C ASN A 242 -2.19 -54.26 -1.29
N ASN A 243 -1.51 -53.42 -0.49
CA ASN A 243 -0.08 -53.54 -0.15
C ASN A 243 0.87 -53.48 -1.38
N GLU A 244 0.44 -52.89 -2.47
CA GLU A 244 1.25 -52.67 -3.68
C GLU A 244 2.16 -51.45 -3.53
N LEU A 245 1.83 -50.55 -2.61
CA LEU A 245 2.56 -49.32 -2.32
C LEU A 245 2.65 -49.13 -0.79
N VAL A 246 3.80 -48.69 -0.30
CA VAL A 246 3.99 -48.35 1.12
C VAL A 246 3.62 -46.89 1.33
N PHE A 247 3.00 -46.55 2.46
CA PHE A 247 2.52 -45.19 2.76
C PHE A 247 3.65 -44.13 2.68
N ALA A 248 4.85 -44.45 3.23
CA ALA A 248 5.97 -43.53 3.20
C ALA A 248 6.48 -43.23 1.78
N ASP A 249 6.47 -44.26 0.91
CA ASP A 249 6.85 -44.09 -0.50
C ASP A 249 5.81 -43.24 -1.22
N ALA A 250 4.52 -43.46 -0.96
CA ALA A 250 3.43 -42.67 -1.50
C ALA A 250 3.51 -41.19 -1.07
N VAL A 251 3.87 -40.91 0.18
CA VAL A 251 4.14 -39.54 0.66
C VAL A 251 5.29 -38.90 -0.12
N SER A 252 6.39 -39.66 -0.27
CA SER A 252 7.60 -39.13 -0.93
C SER A 252 7.38 -38.81 -2.40
N GLU A 253 6.65 -39.68 -3.11
CA GLU A 253 6.55 -39.68 -4.57
C GLU A 253 5.36 -38.87 -5.08
N TYR A 254 4.21 -38.91 -4.36
CA TYR A 254 2.95 -38.35 -4.89
C TYR A 254 2.38 -37.19 -4.06
N SER A 255 2.74 -37.02 -2.77
CA SER A 255 2.12 -36.02 -1.92
C SER A 255 2.63 -34.60 -2.22
N THR A 256 1.73 -33.63 -2.26
CA THR A 256 2.08 -32.20 -2.36
C THR A 256 2.75 -31.64 -1.10
N LYS A 257 2.73 -32.36 0.03
CA LYS A 257 3.38 -32.02 1.29
C LYS A 257 2.99 -30.64 1.87
N GLN A 258 1.83 -30.14 1.56
CA GLN A 258 1.38 -28.82 2.04
C GLN A 258 1.00 -28.78 3.52
N TYR A 259 0.59 -29.93 4.11
CA TYR A 259 0.13 -30.04 5.49
C TYR A 259 1.00 -30.89 6.37
N SER A 260 1.96 -31.58 5.79
CA SER A 260 2.79 -32.56 6.47
C SER A 260 4.27 -32.23 6.38
N ASP A 261 5.02 -32.81 7.29
CA ASP A 261 6.46 -32.90 7.15
C ASP A 261 6.89 -33.82 5.99
N ALA A 262 8.19 -34.01 5.82
CA ALA A 262 8.73 -34.87 4.75
C ALA A 262 8.33 -36.34 4.89
N SER A 263 7.96 -36.80 6.10
CA SER A 263 7.50 -38.17 6.39
C SER A 263 6.01 -38.37 6.18
N GLY A 264 5.28 -37.27 5.89
CA GLY A 264 3.84 -37.29 5.78
C GLY A 264 3.10 -37.09 7.11
N LYS A 265 3.82 -36.91 8.22
CA LYS A 265 3.18 -36.66 9.51
C LYS A 265 2.50 -35.31 9.49
N LEU A 266 1.22 -35.29 9.88
CA LEU A 266 0.42 -34.06 9.96
C LEU A 266 0.87 -33.25 11.18
N ASN A 267 1.30 -32.01 10.94
CA ASN A 267 1.71 -31.12 12.01
C ASN A 267 0.48 -30.58 12.75
N GLU A 268 0.57 -30.55 14.09
CA GLU A 268 -0.47 -29.96 14.94
C GLU A 268 -1.91 -30.42 14.60
N SER A 269 -2.15 -31.72 14.62
CA SER A 269 -3.42 -32.36 14.26
C SER A 269 -4.50 -32.27 15.35
N TYR A 270 -4.72 -31.06 15.89
CA TYR A 270 -5.84 -30.77 16.78
C TYR A 270 -7.18 -30.86 16.02
N TYR A 271 -8.27 -31.26 16.70
CA TYR A 271 -9.59 -31.35 16.12
C TYR A 271 -10.03 -30.06 15.40
N TYR A 272 -9.81 -28.89 16.00
CA TYR A 272 -10.20 -27.63 15.37
C TYR A 272 -9.44 -27.37 14.07
N ARG A 273 -8.19 -27.84 13.94
CA ARG A 273 -7.42 -27.73 12.69
C ARG A 273 -7.92 -28.71 11.64
N LEU A 274 -8.25 -29.94 12.04
CA LEU A 274 -8.87 -30.93 11.15
C LEU A 274 -10.21 -30.44 10.62
N LYS A 275 -11.02 -29.80 11.48
CA LYS A 275 -12.30 -29.17 11.09
C LYS A 275 -12.14 -28.08 10.03
N ASN A 276 -11.06 -27.31 10.07
CA ASN A 276 -10.76 -26.30 9.07
C ASN A 276 -10.15 -26.88 7.78
N LEU A 277 -9.51 -28.05 7.90
CA LEU A 277 -8.87 -28.71 6.76
C LEU A 277 -9.89 -29.53 5.94
N ILE A 278 -10.79 -30.25 6.59
CA ILE A 278 -11.74 -31.19 6.00
C ILE A 278 -13.07 -30.50 5.76
N LYS A 279 -13.55 -30.52 4.52
CA LYS A 279 -14.76 -29.78 4.12
C LYS A 279 -16.07 -30.41 4.59
N SER A 280 -16.09 -31.74 4.81
CA SER A 280 -17.28 -32.49 5.17
C SER A 280 -17.24 -32.92 6.64
N GLU A 281 -18.28 -32.57 7.41
CA GLU A 281 -18.42 -33.01 8.80
C GLU A 281 -18.51 -34.54 8.93
N GLU A 282 -19.18 -35.23 7.97
CA GLU A 282 -19.23 -36.69 7.95
C GLU A 282 -17.85 -37.32 7.75
N GLN A 283 -17.04 -36.74 6.85
CA GLN A 283 -15.68 -37.21 6.61
C GLN A 283 -14.78 -36.91 7.82
N LEU A 284 -14.93 -35.76 8.45
CA LEU A 284 -14.21 -35.40 9.67
C LEU A 284 -14.48 -36.44 10.78
N ALA A 285 -15.76 -36.79 11.02
CA ALA A 285 -16.12 -37.79 12.01
C ALA A 285 -15.46 -39.15 11.72
N LYS A 286 -15.50 -39.62 10.47
CA LYS A 286 -14.85 -40.88 10.07
C LYS A 286 -13.34 -40.87 10.28
N ILE A 287 -12.66 -39.70 10.06
CA ILE A 287 -11.22 -39.58 10.24
C ILE A 287 -10.86 -39.57 11.72
N THR A 288 -11.64 -38.88 12.54
CA THR A 288 -11.41 -38.83 13.99
C THR A 288 -11.70 -40.16 14.72
N GLU A 289 -12.44 -41.06 14.08
CA GLU A 289 -12.76 -42.39 14.56
C GLU A 289 -11.88 -43.50 13.94
N LEU A 290 -10.89 -43.17 13.12
CA LEU A 290 -10.01 -44.14 12.51
C LEU A 290 -9.24 -44.94 13.58
N ALA A 291 -9.33 -46.27 13.45
CA ALA A 291 -8.51 -47.15 14.28
C ALA A 291 -7.01 -47.00 13.95
N SER A 292 -6.15 -47.10 14.94
CA SER A 292 -4.71 -47.10 14.75
C SER A 292 -4.29 -48.12 13.67
N GLY A 293 -3.43 -47.69 12.74
CA GLY A 293 -2.98 -48.47 11.59
C GLY A 293 -3.95 -48.51 10.40
N SER A 294 -5.02 -47.76 10.44
CA SER A 294 -6.03 -47.74 9.36
C SER A 294 -5.90 -46.52 8.45
N LEU A 295 -6.31 -46.72 7.18
CA LEU A 295 -6.40 -45.64 6.15
C LEU A 295 -7.83 -45.12 6.08
N SER A 296 -7.99 -43.83 5.87
CA SER A 296 -9.25 -43.20 5.51
C SER A 296 -9.66 -43.53 4.07
N ASP A 297 -10.91 -43.24 3.73
CA ASP A 297 -11.31 -43.04 2.34
C ASP A 297 -10.71 -41.69 1.82
N VAL A 298 -10.77 -41.50 0.49
CA VAL A 298 -10.36 -40.23 -0.12
C VAL A 298 -11.26 -39.11 0.39
N THR A 299 -10.67 -38.11 0.95
CA THR A 299 -11.33 -36.99 1.61
C THR A 299 -10.99 -35.66 0.89
N GLU A 300 -12.00 -34.88 0.59
CA GLU A 300 -11.76 -33.53 0.05
C GLU A 300 -11.31 -32.58 1.16
N THR A 301 -10.17 -31.94 0.96
CA THR A 301 -9.57 -30.96 1.86
C THR A 301 -9.46 -29.60 1.20
N SER A 302 -9.03 -28.59 1.96
CA SER A 302 -8.85 -27.23 1.44
C SER A 302 -7.81 -27.10 0.31
N PHE A 303 -6.92 -28.11 0.14
CA PHE A 303 -5.85 -28.07 -0.89
C PHE A 303 -5.85 -29.29 -1.83
N GLY A 304 -6.93 -30.02 -1.92
CA GLY A 304 -7.06 -31.16 -2.82
C GLY A 304 -7.70 -32.37 -2.16
N PHE A 305 -7.30 -33.55 -2.60
CA PHE A 305 -7.87 -34.83 -2.16
C PHE A 305 -6.83 -35.57 -1.33
N SER A 306 -7.20 -35.93 -0.10
CA SER A 306 -6.25 -36.45 0.87
C SER A 306 -6.66 -37.85 1.36
N ILE A 307 -5.64 -38.64 1.71
CA ILE A 307 -5.77 -39.94 2.36
C ILE A 307 -5.08 -39.79 3.72
N PHE A 308 -5.79 -40.06 4.79
CA PHE A 308 -5.26 -40.03 6.15
C PHE A 308 -4.89 -41.45 6.59
N TYR A 309 -3.85 -41.56 7.39
CA TYR A 309 -3.41 -42.75 8.06
C TYR A 309 -3.30 -42.49 9.55
N ALA A 310 -3.98 -43.29 10.38
CA ALA A 310 -3.89 -43.16 11.83
C ALA A 310 -2.63 -43.90 12.34
N ASN A 311 -1.66 -43.12 12.81
CA ASN A 311 -0.40 -43.72 13.39
C ASN A 311 -0.65 -44.30 14.79
N GLY A 312 -1.57 -43.71 15.56
CA GLY A 312 -1.85 -44.09 16.94
C GLY A 312 -3.25 -43.66 17.38
N GLU A 313 -3.55 -43.84 18.64
CA GLU A 313 -4.79 -43.35 19.24
C GLU A 313 -4.74 -41.82 19.45
N SER A 314 -5.93 -41.22 19.56
CA SER A 314 -6.02 -39.81 19.90
C SER A 314 -5.57 -39.53 21.34
N VAL A 315 -4.93 -38.37 21.54
CA VAL A 315 -4.47 -37.93 22.85
C VAL A 315 -5.39 -36.83 23.37
N GLN A 316 -5.92 -37.03 24.57
CA GLN A 316 -6.73 -36.03 25.23
C GLN A 316 -5.88 -34.83 25.70
N PRO A 317 -6.37 -33.60 25.66
CA PRO A 317 -5.61 -32.44 26.09
C PRO A 317 -5.41 -32.41 27.62
N ASP A 318 -4.21 -32.03 28.06
CA ASP A 318 -3.91 -31.76 29.45
C ASP A 318 -3.92 -30.24 29.71
N PHE A 319 -4.99 -29.72 30.22
CA PHE A 319 -5.16 -28.29 30.55
C PHE A 319 -4.41 -27.86 31.83
N THR A 320 -3.60 -28.71 32.43
CA THR A 320 -2.63 -28.31 33.46
C THR A 320 -1.26 -27.96 32.88
N SER A 321 -1.03 -28.35 31.63
CA SER A 321 0.19 -28.06 30.88
C SER A 321 0.19 -26.63 30.36
N ALA A 322 1.28 -25.90 30.63
CA ALA A 322 1.46 -24.53 30.10
C ALA A 322 1.49 -24.50 28.56
N GLU A 323 2.01 -25.57 27.92
CA GLU A 323 2.01 -25.69 26.47
C GLU A 323 0.59 -25.76 25.89
N MET A 324 -0.26 -26.62 26.50
CA MET A 324 -1.65 -26.73 26.07
C MET A 324 -2.43 -25.43 26.33
N LEU A 325 -2.20 -24.76 27.44
CA LEU A 325 -2.85 -23.46 27.73
C LEU A 325 -2.46 -22.39 26.71
N ASN A 326 -1.23 -22.38 26.25
CA ASN A 326 -0.80 -21.50 25.17
C ASN A 326 -1.54 -21.81 23.85
N VAL A 327 -1.77 -23.07 23.53
CA VAL A 327 -2.59 -23.49 22.36
C VAL A 327 -4.02 -23.00 22.51
N VAL A 328 -4.61 -23.15 23.69
CA VAL A 328 -5.97 -22.67 23.98
C VAL A 328 -6.05 -21.14 23.84
N GLN A 329 -5.14 -20.40 24.44
CA GLN A 329 -5.08 -18.94 24.33
C GLN A 329 -4.91 -18.48 22.88
N HIS A 330 -4.05 -19.16 22.13
CA HIS A 330 -3.86 -18.89 20.71
C HIS A 330 -5.14 -19.15 19.90
N TYR A 331 -5.80 -20.27 20.14
CA TYR A 331 -7.10 -20.57 19.54
C TYR A 331 -8.13 -19.48 19.85
N MET A 332 -8.28 -19.12 21.13
CA MET A 332 -9.23 -18.11 21.55
C MET A 332 -8.94 -16.75 20.94
N SER A 333 -7.66 -16.37 20.82
CA SER A 333 -7.30 -15.08 20.20
C SER A 333 -7.67 -14.95 18.72
N ILE A 334 -7.85 -16.09 18.03
CA ILE A 334 -8.20 -16.12 16.59
C ILE A 334 -9.70 -16.35 16.39
N TYR A 335 -10.28 -17.28 17.12
CA TYR A 335 -11.64 -17.78 16.85
C TYR A 335 -12.67 -17.30 17.87
N GLU A 336 -12.21 -16.89 19.07
CA GLU A 336 -13.06 -16.54 20.20
C GLU A 336 -12.60 -15.19 20.83
N ALA A 337 -12.07 -14.29 20.01
CA ALA A 337 -11.56 -12.99 20.49
C ALA A 337 -12.59 -12.22 21.32
N GLY A 338 -13.88 -12.33 20.97
CA GLY A 338 -14.97 -11.68 21.71
C GLY A 338 -15.06 -12.12 23.17
N ILE A 339 -14.74 -13.38 23.51
CA ILE A 339 -14.75 -13.87 24.90
C ILE A 339 -13.63 -13.16 25.70
N ILE A 340 -12.47 -12.99 25.11
CA ILE A 340 -11.32 -12.29 25.72
C ILE A 340 -11.67 -10.80 25.88
N GLU A 341 -12.25 -10.19 24.85
CA GLU A 341 -12.67 -8.78 24.88
C GLU A 341 -13.73 -8.55 25.96
N ASP A 342 -14.77 -9.38 26.05
CA ASP A 342 -15.83 -9.28 27.05
C ASP A 342 -15.28 -9.38 28.49
N TYR A 343 -14.29 -10.27 28.70
CA TYR A 343 -13.61 -10.40 29.99
C TYR A 343 -12.97 -9.07 30.38
N TYR A 344 -12.20 -8.45 29.50
CA TYR A 344 -11.53 -7.18 29.80
C TYR A 344 -12.47 -5.97 29.76
N ILE A 345 -13.54 -6.00 28.98
CA ILE A 345 -14.61 -4.98 29.05
C ILE A 345 -15.25 -4.96 30.44
N ASN A 346 -15.48 -6.10 31.07
CA ASN A 346 -16.01 -6.16 32.42
C ASN A 346 -14.99 -5.63 33.45
N ILE A 347 -13.71 -6.00 33.34
CA ILE A 347 -12.64 -5.44 34.16
C ILE A 347 -12.56 -3.92 33.99
N ALA A 348 -12.66 -3.41 32.75
CA ALA A 348 -12.61 -1.98 32.48
C ALA A 348 -13.83 -1.22 33.01
N LYS A 349 -15.01 -1.85 33.09
CA LYS A 349 -16.19 -1.29 33.76
C LYS A 349 -15.99 -1.18 35.26
N ASP A 350 -15.46 -2.24 35.90
CA ASP A 350 -15.14 -2.24 37.32
C ASP A 350 -14.06 -1.21 37.67
N PHE A 351 -13.03 -1.11 36.80
CA PHE A 351 -12.04 -0.05 36.87
C PHE A 351 -12.69 1.34 36.83
N SER A 352 -13.60 1.58 35.87
CA SER A 352 -14.26 2.89 35.69
C SER A 352 -15.09 3.26 36.93
N ALA A 353 -15.82 2.29 37.50
CA ALA A 353 -16.56 2.48 38.74
C ALA A 353 -15.64 2.85 39.93
N LYS A 354 -14.50 2.17 40.02
CA LYS A 354 -13.50 2.44 41.06
C LYS A 354 -12.80 3.78 40.85
N ALA A 355 -12.43 4.09 39.59
CA ALA A 355 -11.78 5.34 39.22
C ALA A 355 -12.64 6.58 39.54
N ALA A 356 -13.95 6.46 39.42
CA ALA A 356 -14.87 7.52 39.76
C ALA A 356 -14.87 7.87 41.29
N VAL A 357 -14.50 6.90 42.14
CA VAL A 357 -14.50 7.08 43.62
C VAL A 357 -13.10 7.41 44.14
N GLU A 358 -12.09 6.67 43.68
CA GLU A 358 -10.73 6.71 44.24
C GLU A 358 -9.72 7.45 43.35
N GLY A 359 -10.16 7.90 42.19
CA GLY A 359 -9.33 8.56 41.19
C GLY A 359 -8.66 7.58 40.20
N PHE A 360 -8.39 8.09 39.00
CA PHE A 360 -7.97 7.32 37.82
C PHE A 360 -6.70 6.49 38.05
N PHE A 361 -5.64 7.12 38.54
CA PHE A 361 -4.35 6.44 38.73
C PHE A 361 -4.32 5.48 39.91
N SER A 362 -5.09 5.78 40.99
CA SER A 362 -5.25 4.86 42.10
C SER A 362 -5.94 3.56 41.65
N ALA A 363 -7.02 3.70 40.90
CA ALA A 363 -7.73 2.55 40.32
C ALA A 363 -6.84 1.81 39.32
N ALA A 364 -6.12 2.51 38.44
CA ALA A 364 -5.23 1.89 37.46
C ALA A 364 -4.18 0.97 38.11
N SER A 365 -3.60 1.42 39.21
CA SER A 365 -2.65 0.60 39.99
C SER A 365 -3.30 -0.66 40.56
N GLN A 366 -4.54 -0.58 41.05
CA GLN A 366 -5.26 -1.72 41.64
C GLN A 366 -5.65 -2.77 40.60
N PHE A 367 -5.96 -2.32 39.38
CA PHE A 367 -6.33 -3.21 38.26
C PHE A 367 -5.15 -3.59 37.38
N ASN A 368 -3.92 -3.23 37.72
CA ASN A 368 -2.70 -3.44 36.94
C ASN A 368 -2.82 -2.90 35.49
N ALA A 369 -3.60 -1.83 35.31
CA ALA A 369 -3.76 -1.21 33.99
C ALA A 369 -2.52 -0.40 33.62
N GLN A 370 -2.06 -0.55 32.40
CA GLN A 370 -1.02 0.32 31.85
C GLN A 370 -1.64 1.70 31.58
N THR A 371 -1.00 2.76 32.06
CA THR A 371 -1.48 4.11 31.83
C THR A 371 -0.58 4.91 30.91
N SER A 372 -1.16 5.79 30.08
CA SER A 372 -0.42 6.73 29.26
C SER A 372 -1.10 8.10 29.25
N ASP A 373 -0.30 9.14 29.11
CA ASP A 373 -0.75 10.50 28.84
C ASP A 373 -0.86 10.70 27.33
N ILE A 374 -2.04 11.09 26.85
CA ILE A 374 -2.28 11.44 25.46
C ILE A 374 -2.23 12.96 25.34
N PRO A 375 -1.20 13.53 24.68
CA PRO A 375 -1.09 14.98 24.47
C PRO A 375 -2.28 15.55 23.71
N LEU A 376 -2.37 16.88 23.69
CA LEU A 376 -3.41 17.61 22.94
C LEU A 376 -3.37 17.29 21.45
N PHE A 377 -4.49 16.83 20.91
CA PHE A 377 -4.69 16.61 19.49
C PHE A 377 -6.11 17.00 19.05
N PRO A 378 -6.31 17.45 17.79
CA PRO A 378 -7.62 17.76 17.24
C PRO A 378 -8.28 16.51 16.64
N ILE A 379 -9.55 16.58 16.29
CA ILE A 379 -10.16 15.58 15.42
C ILE A 379 -9.48 15.65 14.05
N ASN A 380 -8.90 14.54 13.63
CA ASN A 380 -8.30 14.40 12.31
C ASN A 380 -8.68 13.06 11.66
N TYR A 381 -9.98 12.83 11.50
CA TYR A 381 -10.53 11.58 10.93
C TYR A 381 -10.02 11.29 9.52
N GLY A 382 -9.89 12.31 8.69
CA GLY A 382 -9.47 12.19 7.29
C GLY A 382 -7.94 12.17 7.10
N ASN A 383 -7.13 12.13 8.16
CA ASN A 383 -5.67 12.28 8.09
C ASN A 383 -5.25 13.51 7.25
N VAL A 384 -5.92 14.63 7.47
CA VAL A 384 -5.58 15.90 6.82
C VAL A 384 -4.18 16.32 7.25
N PRO A 385 -3.20 16.43 6.36
CA PRO A 385 -1.80 16.70 6.72
C PRO A 385 -1.57 18.05 7.41
N LEU A 386 -2.55 18.95 7.35
CA LEU A 386 -2.50 20.26 7.99
C LEU A 386 -2.95 20.23 9.46
N LEU A 387 -3.52 19.12 9.91
CA LEU A 387 -3.95 18.91 11.28
C LEU A 387 -3.01 17.95 11.99
N SER A 388 -2.73 18.20 13.26
CA SER A 388 -1.95 17.26 14.08
C SER A 388 -2.68 15.91 14.14
N PRO A 389 -2.01 14.79 13.87
CA PRO A 389 -2.61 13.47 14.02
C PRO A 389 -2.76 13.08 15.49
N LEU A 390 -3.51 12.00 15.76
CA LEU A 390 -3.45 11.30 17.05
C LEU A 390 -1.98 10.96 17.36
N PRO A 391 -1.45 11.27 18.56
CA PRO A 391 -0.02 11.14 18.90
C PRO A 391 0.40 9.68 19.16
N VAL A 392 0.35 8.86 18.12
CA VAL A 392 0.62 7.41 18.18
C VAL A 392 2.09 7.06 18.43
N GLN A 393 3.00 8.01 18.30
CA GLN A 393 4.40 7.80 18.67
C GLN A 393 4.59 7.77 20.17
N GLU A 394 3.81 8.59 20.90
CA GLU A 394 3.78 8.64 22.35
C GLU A 394 2.89 7.54 22.93
N VAL A 395 1.82 7.16 22.20
CA VAL A 395 0.85 6.14 22.61
C VAL A 395 0.63 5.11 21.50
N PRO A 396 1.58 4.19 21.28
CA PRO A 396 1.52 3.21 20.18
C PRO A 396 0.32 2.27 20.23
N GLN A 397 -0.28 2.08 21.42
CA GLN A 397 -1.49 1.29 21.63
C GLN A 397 -2.69 1.79 20.82
N LEU A 398 -2.69 3.08 20.44
CA LEU A 398 -3.75 3.74 19.67
C LEU A 398 -3.42 3.86 18.17
N SER A 399 -2.40 3.15 17.67
CA SER A 399 -1.95 3.30 16.28
C SER A 399 -3.01 2.93 15.23
N GLN A 400 -3.97 2.07 15.58
CA GLN A 400 -5.08 1.69 14.70
C GLN A 400 -6.28 2.64 14.79
N GLU A 401 -6.26 3.57 15.75
CA GLU A 401 -7.40 4.45 16.06
C GLU A 401 -7.36 5.80 15.34
N THR A 402 -6.31 6.07 14.59
CA THR A 402 -6.12 7.36 13.89
C THR A 402 -7.27 7.75 12.97
N SER A 403 -7.96 6.77 12.39
CA SER A 403 -9.11 6.95 11.49
C SER A 403 -10.36 6.19 11.98
N ASN A 404 -10.36 5.77 13.26
CA ASN A 404 -11.52 5.08 13.83
C ASN A 404 -12.56 6.12 14.29
N GLU A 405 -13.66 6.21 13.53
CA GLU A 405 -14.71 7.16 13.79
C GLU A 405 -15.34 6.97 15.18
N SER A 406 -15.62 5.72 15.55
CA SER A 406 -16.23 5.39 16.85
C SER A 406 -15.35 5.81 18.04
N PHE A 407 -14.03 5.57 17.93
CA PHE A 407 -13.06 6.01 18.92
C PHE A 407 -13.03 7.52 19.04
N LEU A 408 -12.92 8.24 17.93
CA LEU A 408 -12.87 9.70 17.92
C LEU A 408 -14.17 10.32 18.40
N GLN A 409 -15.34 9.80 18.01
CA GLN A 409 -16.64 10.27 18.51
C GLN A 409 -16.74 10.11 20.01
N THR A 410 -16.36 8.94 20.55
CA THR A 410 -16.38 8.70 21.99
C THR A 410 -15.42 9.64 22.72
N ALA A 411 -14.16 9.75 22.26
CA ALA A 411 -13.17 10.61 22.89
C ALA A 411 -13.59 12.09 22.90
N PHE A 412 -14.13 12.57 21.77
CA PHE A 412 -14.50 13.98 21.62
C PHE A 412 -15.92 14.32 22.12
N SER A 413 -16.71 13.36 22.61
CA SER A 413 -17.97 13.61 23.31
C SER A 413 -17.79 13.84 24.81
N LEU A 414 -16.64 13.44 25.39
CA LEU A 414 -16.39 13.54 26.82
C LEU A 414 -16.33 15.00 27.32
N THR A 415 -16.71 15.23 28.56
CA THR A 415 -16.47 16.47 29.32
C THR A 415 -15.23 16.32 30.21
N GLU A 416 -14.63 17.43 30.66
CA GLU A 416 -13.42 17.37 31.48
C GLU A 416 -13.64 16.57 32.77
N GLY A 417 -12.75 15.64 33.02
CA GLY A 417 -12.80 14.69 34.13
C GLY A 417 -13.64 13.42 33.85
N GLU A 418 -14.44 13.40 32.78
CA GLU A 418 -15.30 12.27 32.43
C GLU A 418 -14.50 11.10 31.91
N LEU A 419 -14.96 9.87 32.22
CA LEU A 419 -14.44 8.62 31.75
C LEU A 419 -15.25 8.12 30.53
N SER A 420 -14.58 7.58 29.54
CA SER A 420 -15.26 6.89 28.45
C SER A 420 -15.86 5.56 28.90
N SER A 421 -16.84 5.05 28.15
CA SER A 421 -17.09 3.62 28.13
C SER A 421 -15.82 2.85 27.69
N PRO A 422 -15.66 1.56 28.07
CA PRO A 422 -14.59 0.73 27.55
C PRO A 422 -14.60 0.68 26.00
N LEU A 423 -13.45 0.91 25.39
CA LEU A 423 -13.24 0.89 23.93
C LEU A 423 -12.31 -0.25 23.56
N VAL A 424 -12.67 -1.02 22.56
CA VAL A 424 -11.75 -2.01 21.94
C VAL A 424 -10.79 -1.26 21.02
N THR A 425 -9.49 -1.27 21.35
CA THR A 425 -8.44 -0.56 20.62
C THR A 425 -7.30 -1.52 20.28
N GLY A 426 -7.34 -2.09 19.09
CA GLY A 426 -6.38 -3.11 18.67
C GLY A 426 -6.36 -4.32 19.59
N LYS A 427 -5.29 -4.53 20.34
CA LYS A 427 -5.14 -5.64 21.32
C LYS A 427 -5.37 -5.19 22.77
N ASN A 428 -6.11 -4.11 22.97
CA ASN A 428 -6.38 -3.58 24.30
C ASN A 428 -7.85 -3.22 24.46
N ILE A 429 -8.34 -3.29 25.69
CA ILE A 429 -9.54 -2.55 26.10
C ILE A 429 -9.05 -1.27 26.76
N THR A 430 -9.55 -0.13 26.31
CA THR A 430 -9.07 1.18 26.70
C THR A 430 -10.18 1.99 27.37
N VAL A 431 -9.85 2.65 28.46
CA VAL A 431 -10.70 3.68 29.09
C VAL A 431 -9.97 5.01 29.05
N LEU A 432 -10.60 6.01 28.48
CA LEU A 432 -10.09 7.38 28.42
C LEU A 432 -10.68 8.22 29.55
N ARG A 433 -9.87 9.14 30.09
CA ARG A 433 -10.33 10.24 30.91
C ARG A 433 -9.96 11.57 30.26
N LEU A 434 -10.92 12.42 29.95
CA LEU A 434 -10.59 13.72 29.38
C LEU A 434 -9.92 14.61 30.44
N LYS A 435 -8.71 15.07 30.13
CA LYS A 435 -7.91 15.94 31.02
C LYS A 435 -8.18 17.42 30.79
N LYS A 436 -8.13 17.82 29.51
CA LYS A 436 -8.19 19.24 29.13
C LYS A 436 -8.83 19.39 27.75
N ILE A 437 -9.65 20.42 27.63
CA ILE A 437 -10.12 20.97 26.36
C ILE A 437 -9.33 22.26 26.09
N GLU A 438 -8.79 22.40 24.90
CA GLU A 438 -8.13 23.63 24.46
C GLU A 438 -8.68 24.04 23.09
N ASN A 439 -9.05 25.31 22.99
CA ASN A 439 -9.56 25.93 21.78
C ASN A 439 -8.55 26.99 21.34
N ASP A 440 -7.95 26.80 20.17
CA ASP A 440 -6.89 27.67 19.62
C ASP A 440 -7.47 28.48 18.44
N ASP A 441 -8.02 29.64 18.73
CA ASP A 441 -8.92 30.36 17.82
C ASP A 441 -8.25 31.14 16.68
N ALA A 442 -7.00 31.58 16.81
CA ALA A 442 -6.48 32.63 15.89
C ALA A 442 -5.37 32.19 14.92
N ALA A 443 -4.43 31.35 15.34
CA ALA A 443 -3.28 30.99 14.50
C ALA A 443 -3.62 29.89 13.49
N ALA A 444 -4.52 28.97 13.85
CA ALA A 444 -4.92 27.84 13.01
C ALA A 444 -5.73 28.31 11.78
N ALA A 445 -6.67 29.25 11.98
CA ALA A 445 -7.54 29.75 10.92
C ALA A 445 -6.77 30.46 9.78
N GLY A 446 -5.75 31.27 10.11
CA GLY A 446 -4.93 31.96 9.12
C GLY A 446 -4.11 31.00 8.27
N THR A 447 -3.52 29.98 8.89
CA THR A 447 -2.74 28.95 8.21
C THR A 447 -3.65 28.10 7.31
N MET A 448 -4.83 27.71 7.76
CA MET A 448 -5.79 26.92 6.99
C MET A 448 -6.28 27.65 5.74
N ASN A 449 -6.63 28.93 5.86
CA ASN A 449 -7.08 29.74 4.71
C ASN A 449 -6.05 29.78 3.57
N PHE A 450 -4.76 29.73 3.92
CA PHE A 450 -3.67 29.76 2.94
C PHE A 450 -3.28 28.38 2.43
N MET A 451 -3.11 27.41 3.34
CA MET A 451 -2.52 26.10 3.00
C MET A 451 -3.54 25.09 2.48
N TYR A 452 -4.79 25.13 2.97
CA TYR A 452 -5.79 24.14 2.61
C TYR A 452 -6.16 24.14 1.11
N PRO A 453 -6.39 25.30 0.45
CA PRO A 453 -6.61 25.33 -1.00
C PRO A 453 -5.46 24.72 -1.81
N TYR A 454 -4.22 24.94 -1.38
CA TYR A 454 -3.05 24.35 -2.01
C TYR A 454 -3.02 22.82 -1.84
N TYR A 455 -3.31 22.34 -0.64
CA TYR A 455 -3.39 20.91 -0.35
C TYR A 455 -4.47 20.20 -1.17
N VAL A 456 -5.67 20.79 -1.25
CA VAL A 456 -6.78 20.25 -2.05
C VAL A 456 -6.40 20.21 -3.54
N SER A 457 -5.81 21.27 -4.07
CA SER A 457 -5.36 21.31 -5.46
C SER A 457 -4.32 20.23 -5.77
N GLN A 458 -3.39 19.95 -4.86
CA GLN A 458 -2.44 18.83 -5.02
C GLN A 458 -3.14 17.47 -4.97
N SER A 459 -4.07 17.28 -4.03
CA SER A 459 -4.84 16.05 -3.89
C SER A 459 -5.68 15.77 -5.13
N ASP A 460 -6.39 16.77 -5.63
CA ASP A 460 -7.21 16.67 -6.84
C ASP A 460 -6.35 16.34 -8.07
N SER A 461 -5.22 17.01 -8.20
CA SER A 461 -4.27 16.72 -9.29
C SER A 461 -3.76 15.28 -9.23
N ALA A 462 -3.44 14.77 -8.05
CA ALA A 462 -3.00 13.37 -7.85
C ALA A 462 -4.14 12.38 -8.12
N ALA A 463 -5.37 12.70 -7.72
CA ALA A 463 -6.55 11.88 -7.97
C ALA A 463 -6.85 11.77 -9.46
N VAL A 464 -6.80 12.88 -10.19
CA VAL A 464 -6.97 12.92 -11.64
C VAL A 464 -5.91 12.11 -12.37
N GLN A 465 -4.63 12.27 -11.99
CA GLN A 465 -3.55 11.46 -12.54
C GLN A 465 -3.79 9.98 -12.28
N SER A 466 -4.15 9.61 -11.06
CA SER A 466 -4.46 8.22 -10.68
C SER A 466 -5.61 7.64 -11.50
N TYR A 467 -6.66 8.43 -11.73
CA TYR A 467 -7.81 8.02 -12.56
C TYR A 467 -7.38 7.63 -13.98
N PHE A 468 -6.58 8.47 -14.65
CA PHE A 468 -6.12 8.18 -16.01
C PHE A 468 -5.10 7.05 -16.05
N MET A 469 -4.22 6.95 -15.06
CA MET A 469 -3.22 5.87 -14.96
C MET A 469 -3.85 4.49 -14.66
N ARG A 470 -5.05 4.45 -14.09
CA ARG A 470 -5.82 3.21 -13.86
C ARG A 470 -6.87 2.95 -14.95
N SER A 471 -6.92 3.79 -15.97
CA SER A 471 -7.91 3.67 -17.05
C SER A 471 -7.78 2.32 -17.78
N PRO A 472 -8.89 1.63 -18.07
CA PRO A 472 -8.90 0.42 -18.88
C PRO A 472 -8.44 0.67 -20.33
N HIS A 473 -8.38 1.94 -20.76
CA HIS A 473 -7.87 2.34 -22.05
C HIS A 473 -6.35 2.51 -22.11
N LEU A 474 -5.66 2.39 -20.97
CA LEU A 474 -4.21 2.42 -20.90
C LEU A 474 -3.63 1.01 -21.05
N LYS A 475 -2.76 0.83 -22.04
CA LYS A 475 -1.89 -0.34 -22.15
C LYS A 475 -0.47 0.10 -21.79
N ASN A 476 0.08 -0.47 -20.75
CA ASN A 476 1.41 -0.15 -20.25
C ASN A 476 2.37 -1.31 -20.49
N ASN A 477 3.33 -1.12 -21.39
CA ASN A 477 4.41 -2.06 -21.70
C ASN A 477 5.79 -1.47 -21.34
N LEU A 478 5.82 -0.32 -20.64
CA LEU A 478 7.04 0.42 -20.34
C LEU A 478 8.10 -0.48 -19.72
N PHE A 479 7.76 -1.21 -18.66
CA PHE A 479 8.70 -2.06 -17.94
C PHE A 479 9.36 -3.09 -18.87
N ASN A 480 8.57 -3.85 -19.61
CA ASN A 480 9.07 -4.90 -20.49
C ASN A 480 9.95 -4.35 -21.61
N VAL A 481 9.54 -3.23 -22.24
CA VAL A 481 10.30 -2.60 -23.32
C VAL A 481 11.58 -1.97 -22.79
N PHE A 482 11.50 -1.29 -21.64
CA PHE A 482 12.66 -0.64 -21.02
C PHE A 482 13.74 -1.66 -20.67
N PHE A 483 13.42 -2.69 -19.90
CA PHE A 483 14.40 -3.69 -19.48
C PHE A 483 14.98 -4.49 -20.65
N LYS A 484 14.16 -4.80 -21.65
CA LYS A 484 14.62 -5.57 -22.81
C LYS A 484 15.56 -4.77 -23.74
N TYR A 485 15.31 -3.48 -23.95
CA TYR A 485 15.97 -2.71 -25.00
C TYR A 485 16.90 -1.59 -24.49
N PHE A 486 16.86 -1.26 -23.19
CA PHE A 486 17.69 -0.20 -22.62
C PHE A 486 18.63 -0.69 -21.50
N ILE A 487 18.36 -1.87 -20.93
CA ILE A 487 19.21 -2.43 -19.87
C ILE A 487 19.92 -3.71 -20.35
N ASN A 488 19.23 -4.62 -21.02
CA ASN A 488 19.77 -5.93 -21.44
C ASN A 488 20.23 -5.94 -22.92
N SER A 489 20.44 -4.78 -23.53
CA SER A 489 20.91 -4.66 -24.93
C SER A 489 22.42 -4.56 -25.03
#